data_1bc9af70e893c1cb5485c93dc5db3e2d
#
_entry.id   1bc9af70e893c1cb5485c93dc5db3e2d
#
_cell.length_a   1.000
_cell.length_b   1.000
_cell.length_c   1.000
_cell.angle_alpha   90.00
_cell.angle_beta   90.00
_cell.angle_gamma   90.00
#
_symmetry.space_group_name_H-M   'P 1'
#
loop_
_entity.id
_entity.type
_entity.pdbx_description
1 polymer ?
#
loop_
_entity_poly.entity_id
_entity_poly.type
_entity_poly.pdbx_seq_one_letter_code
_entity_poly.pdbx_strand_id
1 'polypeptide(L)'
;MDYLDDRYYWDVGYDRDVDSRADEVRPAATPHASLLPVFLIVLVDVFGLTLVIPLLAIYAESFNATALQATLLVSVYAVCQLVSGPLIGHASDRTGRKPMLILSQIGTFIGFIILARASALWMIYLSRIIDGSTAGNLSLAQAYIADNTAPEDRAKKFGLIGIAFGLGFFIGPSITG
;
A
#
# COMPACT_ATOMS: atom_id res chain seq x y z
N MET A 1 -19.60 12.05 -62.54
CA MET A 1 -18.29 11.64 -61.98
C MET A 1 -17.75 12.88 -61.31
N ASP A 2 -18.36 13.18 -60.16
CA ASP A 2 -18.18 14.45 -59.45
C ASP A 2 -17.04 14.36 -58.47
N TYR A 3 -16.08 15.24 -58.68
CA TYR A 3 -14.99 15.52 -57.77
C TYR A 3 -15.57 16.13 -56.50
N LEU A 4 -15.58 15.37 -55.40
CA LEU A 4 -15.90 15.89 -54.09
C LEU A 4 -14.75 16.81 -53.66
N ASP A 5 -15.09 18.07 -53.50
CA ASP A 5 -14.22 19.17 -53.11
C ASP A 5 -13.67 18.97 -51.70
N ASP A 6 -12.38 18.61 -51.60
CA ASP A 6 -11.62 18.38 -50.35
C ASP A 6 -11.44 19.67 -49.51
N ARG A 7 -12.13 20.77 -49.84
CA ARG A 7 -12.02 22.05 -49.15
C ARG A 7 -12.95 22.25 -47.96
N TYR A 8 -13.83 21.29 -47.68
CA TYR A 8 -14.81 21.44 -46.58
C TYR A 8 -14.30 20.98 -45.19
N TYR A 9 -13.11 20.41 -45.09
CA TYR A 9 -12.68 19.78 -43.86
C TYR A 9 -11.74 20.64 -42.99
N TRP A 10 -11.30 21.83 -43.42
CA TRP A 10 -10.28 22.62 -42.71
C TRP A 10 -10.77 23.96 -42.18
N ASP A 11 -12.06 24.27 -42.32
CA ASP A 11 -12.62 25.55 -41.85
C ASP A 11 -13.61 25.39 -40.68
N VAL A 12 -13.44 24.30 -39.90
CA VAL A 12 -13.90 24.30 -38.51
C VAL A 12 -12.89 25.12 -37.75
N GLY A 13 -13.21 26.41 -37.60
CA GLY A 13 -12.36 27.35 -36.90
C GLY A 13 -11.86 26.71 -35.58
N TYR A 14 -10.58 26.40 -35.57
CA TYR A 14 -9.89 25.98 -34.35
C TYR A 14 -10.02 27.15 -33.39
N ASP A 15 -11.01 27.04 -32.50
CA ASP A 15 -11.34 28.08 -31.53
C ASP A 15 -10.16 28.22 -30.57
N ARG A 16 -9.29 29.18 -30.84
CA ARG A 16 -8.15 29.51 -29.98
C ARG A 16 -8.59 29.84 -28.54
N ASP A 17 -9.85 30.14 -28.36
CA ASP A 17 -10.43 30.43 -27.02
C ASP A 17 -10.63 29.14 -26.21
N VAL A 18 -10.70 27.97 -26.85
CA VAL A 18 -10.77 26.67 -26.13
C VAL A 18 -9.42 26.33 -25.54
N ASP A 19 -8.33 26.63 -26.25
CA ASP A 19 -6.96 26.35 -25.80
C ASP A 19 -6.55 27.28 -24.65
N SER A 20 -7.01 28.57 -24.69
CA SER A 20 -6.75 29.51 -23.60
C SER A 20 -7.48 29.14 -22.30
N ARG A 21 -8.68 28.54 -22.41
CA ARG A 21 -9.44 28.03 -21.24
C ARG A 21 -8.89 26.72 -20.70
N ALA A 22 -8.25 25.89 -21.53
CA ALA A 22 -7.59 24.67 -21.08
C ALA A 22 -6.38 24.98 -20.18
N ASP A 23 -5.70 26.11 -20.42
CA ASP A 23 -4.58 26.55 -19.56
C ASP A 23 -5.04 27.19 -18.24
N GLU A 24 -6.26 27.78 -18.20
CA GLU A 24 -6.84 28.33 -16.97
C GLU A 24 -7.37 27.26 -15.99
N VAL A 25 -7.67 26.05 -16.49
CA VAL A 25 -8.23 24.92 -15.69
C VAL A 25 -7.12 23.98 -15.22
N ARG A 26 -5.85 24.30 -15.40
CA ARG A 26 -4.80 23.55 -14.69
C ARG A 26 -4.96 23.80 -13.19
N PRO A 27 -5.42 22.79 -12.41
CA PRO A 27 -5.42 22.97 -10.96
C PRO A 27 -4.00 23.29 -10.56
N ALA A 28 -3.84 24.38 -9.79
CA ALA A 28 -2.55 24.78 -9.25
C ALA A 28 -1.84 23.54 -8.71
N ALA A 29 -0.61 23.30 -9.17
CA ALA A 29 0.18 22.17 -8.75
C ALA A 29 0.17 22.14 -7.23
N THR A 30 -0.56 21.20 -6.65
CA THR A 30 -0.59 21.00 -5.21
C THR A 30 0.86 20.84 -4.77
N PRO A 31 1.30 21.52 -3.69
CA PRO A 31 2.69 21.43 -3.25
C PRO A 31 3.05 19.95 -3.17
N HIS A 32 4.15 19.58 -3.81
CA HIS A 32 4.58 18.18 -4.00
C HIS A 32 4.50 17.45 -2.67
N ALA A 33 3.43 16.69 -2.47
CA ALA A 33 3.27 15.89 -1.27
C ALA A 33 4.46 14.93 -1.21
N SER A 34 5.26 15.04 -0.16
CA SER A 34 6.44 14.20 0.01
C SER A 34 6.01 12.73 0.03
N LEU A 35 6.51 11.93 -0.91
CA LEU A 35 6.25 10.50 -0.96
C LEU A 35 7.19 9.70 -0.04
N LEU A 36 8.20 10.38 0.53
CA LEU A 36 9.17 9.74 1.42
C LEU A 36 8.52 9.06 2.64
N PRO A 37 7.56 9.70 3.37
CA PRO A 37 6.89 9.02 4.48
C PRO A 37 6.14 7.75 4.02
N VAL A 38 5.48 7.80 2.87
CA VAL A 38 4.75 6.65 2.34
C VAL A 38 5.70 5.52 1.94
N PHE A 39 6.82 5.86 1.30
CA PHE A 39 7.88 4.90 1.01
C PHE A 39 8.42 4.23 2.27
N LEU A 40 8.71 5.01 3.33
CA LEU A 40 9.22 4.48 4.59
C LEU A 40 8.20 3.58 5.29
N ILE A 41 6.91 3.93 5.26
CA ILE A 41 5.84 3.09 5.80
C ILE A 41 5.82 1.73 5.09
N VAL A 42 5.77 1.73 3.75
CA VAL A 42 5.77 0.49 2.97
C VAL A 42 7.04 -0.32 3.21
N LEU A 43 8.19 0.33 3.27
CA LEU A 43 9.47 -0.33 3.53
C LEU A 43 9.47 -1.03 4.90
N VAL A 44 9.02 -0.36 5.96
CA VAL A 44 8.92 -0.94 7.31
C VAL A 44 7.94 -2.12 7.34
N ASP A 45 6.80 -2.01 6.66
CA ASP A 45 5.83 -3.10 6.56
C ASP A 45 6.40 -4.33 5.86
N VAL A 46 7.09 -4.12 4.72
CA VAL A 46 7.70 -5.23 3.99
C VAL A 46 8.84 -5.87 4.80
N PHE A 47 9.64 -5.06 5.50
CA PHE A 47 10.62 -5.59 6.45
C PHE A 47 9.95 -6.40 7.55
N GLY A 48 8.89 -5.87 8.17
CA GLY A 48 8.11 -6.59 9.15
C GLY A 48 7.63 -7.94 8.64
N LEU A 49 7.04 -7.97 7.44
CA LEU A 49 6.55 -9.18 6.81
C LEU A 49 7.69 -10.20 6.58
N THR A 50 8.80 -9.78 5.99
CA THR A 50 9.91 -10.66 5.61
C THR A 50 10.70 -11.20 6.81
N LEU A 51 10.77 -10.43 7.91
CA LEU A 51 11.36 -10.88 9.17
C LEU A 51 10.42 -11.81 9.95
N VAL A 52 9.14 -11.50 9.95
CA VAL A 52 8.15 -12.23 10.78
C VAL A 52 7.86 -13.63 10.22
N ILE A 53 7.81 -13.81 8.89
CA ILE A 53 7.48 -15.13 8.30
C ILE A 53 8.42 -16.23 8.82
N PRO A 54 9.76 -16.14 8.73
CA PRO A 54 10.66 -17.16 9.28
C PRO A 54 10.61 -17.21 10.81
N LEU A 55 10.46 -16.08 11.50
CA LEU A 55 10.34 -16.05 12.95
C LEU A 55 9.09 -16.77 13.46
N LEU A 56 7.97 -16.69 12.73
CA LEU A 56 6.73 -17.40 13.10
C LEU A 56 6.93 -18.92 13.12
N ALA A 57 7.70 -19.46 12.19
CA ALA A 57 8.00 -20.89 12.17
C ALA A 57 8.81 -21.31 13.41
N ILE A 58 9.87 -20.56 13.72
CA ILE A 58 10.73 -20.80 14.91
C ILE A 58 9.94 -20.65 16.20
N TYR A 59 9.11 -19.59 16.31
CA TYR A 59 8.23 -19.37 17.47
C TYR A 59 7.20 -20.49 17.63
N ALA A 60 6.57 -20.91 16.53
CA ALA A 60 5.60 -21.99 16.58
C ALA A 60 6.23 -23.29 17.09
N GLU A 61 7.44 -23.64 16.62
CA GLU A 61 8.18 -24.80 17.09
C GLU A 61 8.51 -24.69 18.59
N SER A 62 8.91 -23.51 19.10
CA SER A 62 9.22 -23.31 20.51
C SER A 62 8.02 -23.51 21.45
N PHE A 63 6.80 -23.39 20.92
CA PHE A 63 5.54 -23.69 21.63
C PHE A 63 4.95 -25.06 21.28
N ASN A 64 5.72 -25.96 20.68
CA ASN A 64 5.29 -27.29 20.23
C ASN A 64 4.06 -27.22 19.30
N ALA A 65 3.97 -26.20 18.48
CA ALA A 65 2.87 -26.07 17.52
C ALA A 65 3.05 -27.11 16.38
N THR A 66 1.92 -27.65 15.95
CA THR A 66 1.91 -28.51 14.75
C THR A 66 2.15 -27.69 13.49
N ALA A 67 2.59 -28.32 12.40
CA ALA A 67 2.76 -27.67 11.11
C ALA A 67 1.47 -26.97 10.62
N LEU A 68 0.29 -27.58 10.92
CA LEU A 68 -1.00 -26.96 10.63
C LEU A 68 -1.19 -25.66 11.40
N GLN A 69 -0.87 -25.64 12.70
CA GLN A 69 -0.99 -24.44 13.53
C GLN A 69 -0.04 -23.34 13.05
N ALA A 70 1.20 -23.67 12.67
CA ALA A 70 2.15 -22.71 12.11
C ALA A 70 1.63 -22.10 10.79
N THR A 71 1.07 -22.91 9.91
CA THR A 71 0.48 -22.43 8.65
C THR A 71 -0.75 -21.55 8.88
N LEU A 72 -1.57 -21.89 9.87
CA LEU A 72 -2.75 -21.09 10.25
C LEU A 72 -2.37 -19.70 10.76
N LEU A 73 -1.21 -19.49 11.36
CA LEU A 73 -0.74 -18.16 11.78
C LEU A 73 -0.64 -17.18 10.61
N VAL A 74 -0.11 -17.65 9.47
CA VAL A 74 -0.03 -16.85 8.25
C VAL A 74 -1.42 -16.66 7.62
N SER A 75 -2.23 -17.74 7.62
CA SER A 75 -3.57 -17.72 7.05
C SER A 75 -4.51 -16.77 7.79
N VAL A 76 -4.47 -16.75 9.12
CA VAL A 76 -5.26 -15.83 9.94
C VAL A 76 -4.93 -14.37 9.62
N TYR A 77 -3.66 -14.02 9.52
CA TYR A 77 -3.25 -12.70 9.09
C TYR A 77 -3.83 -12.34 7.71
N ALA A 78 -3.66 -13.24 6.73
CA ALA A 78 -4.13 -13.00 5.36
C ALA A 78 -5.66 -12.84 5.29
N VAL A 79 -6.42 -13.63 6.04
CA VAL A 79 -7.88 -13.53 6.10
C VAL A 79 -8.30 -12.20 6.75
N CYS A 80 -7.69 -11.82 7.87
CA CYS A 80 -7.95 -10.53 8.51
C CYS A 80 -7.65 -9.37 7.57
N GLN A 81 -6.51 -9.40 6.85
CA GLN A 81 -6.12 -8.39 5.88
C GLN A 81 -7.09 -8.32 4.69
N LEU A 82 -7.56 -9.47 4.20
CA LEU A 82 -8.51 -9.52 3.09
C LEU A 82 -9.84 -8.84 3.46
N VAL A 83 -10.30 -9.03 4.69
CA VAL A 83 -11.54 -8.42 5.19
C VAL A 83 -11.33 -6.94 5.53
N SER A 84 -10.24 -6.61 6.23
CA SER A 84 -9.98 -5.24 6.70
C SER A 84 -9.56 -4.30 5.57
N GLY A 85 -8.88 -4.80 4.53
CA GLY A 85 -8.38 -3.97 3.43
C GLY A 85 -9.45 -3.10 2.76
N PRO A 86 -10.57 -3.65 2.28
CA PRO A 86 -11.67 -2.87 1.72
C PRO A 86 -12.30 -1.89 2.73
N LEU A 87 -12.42 -2.30 4.00
CA LEU A 87 -12.98 -1.46 5.06
C LEU A 87 -12.11 -0.25 5.35
N ILE A 88 -10.80 -0.47 5.49
CA ILE A 88 -9.80 0.58 5.70
C ILE A 88 -9.72 1.49 4.47
N GLY A 89 -9.75 0.92 3.26
CA GLY A 89 -9.80 1.67 2.01
C GLY A 89 -11.00 2.62 1.99
N HIS A 90 -12.21 2.10 2.21
CA HIS A 90 -13.43 2.91 2.25
C HIS A 90 -13.41 3.96 3.38
N ALA A 91 -12.94 3.60 4.57
CA ALA A 91 -12.79 4.55 5.67
C ALA A 91 -11.81 5.67 5.29
N SER A 92 -10.71 5.36 4.60
CA SER A 92 -9.71 6.33 4.17
C SER A 92 -10.22 7.33 3.13
N ASP A 93 -11.20 6.93 2.32
CA ASP A 93 -11.86 7.85 1.36
C ASP A 93 -12.64 8.95 2.08
N ARG A 94 -13.15 8.67 3.29
CA ARG A 94 -13.94 9.62 4.09
C ARG A 94 -13.10 10.42 5.07
N THR A 95 -12.12 9.78 5.72
CA THR A 95 -11.32 10.41 6.79
C THR A 95 -9.98 10.94 6.29
N GLY A 96 -9.58 10.56 5.07
CA GLY A 96 -8.31 10.90 4.46
C GLY A 96 -7.26 9.79 4.61
N ARG A 97 -6.30 9.78 3.67
CA ARG A 97 -5.25 8.73 3.60
C ARG A 97 -4.29 8.76 4.78
N LYS A 98 -3.84 9.95 5.20
CA LYS A 98 -2.82 10.11 6.26
C LYS A 98 -3.26 9.55 7.62
N PRO A 99 -4.43 9.90 8.18
CA PRO A 99 -4.86 9.36 9.48
C PRO A 99 -5.04 7.85 9.44
N MET A 100 -5.51 7.29 8.33
CA MET A 100 -5.67 5.85 8.18
C MET A 100 -4.33 5.12 8.08
N LEU A 101 -3.32 5.71 7.40
CA LEU A 101 -1.95 5.19 7.41
C LEU A 101 -1.37 5.15 8.83
N ILE A 102 -1.58 6.20 9.62
CA ILE A 102 -1.11 6.25 11.02
C ILE A 102 -1.82 5.18 11.86
N LEU A 103 -3.12 5.05 11.73
CA LEU A 103 -3.91 4.04 12.45
C LEU A 103 -3.43 2.62 12.12
N SER A 104 -3.20 2.35 10.85
CA SER A 104 -2.68 1.07 10.38
C SER A 104 -1.28 0.78 10.97
N GLN A 105 -0.37 1.75 10.98
CA GLN A 105 0.95 1.60 11.60
C GLN A 105 0.91 1.38 13.12
N ILE A 106 -0.01 2.04 13.81
CA ILE A 106 -0.21 1.81 15.25
C ILE A 106 -0.66 0.36 15.49
N GLY A 107 -1.56 -0.15 14.68
CA GLY A 107 -2.02 -1.54 14.78
C GLY A 107 -0.90 -2.55 14.54
N THR A 108 -0.10 -2.37 13.48
CA THR A 108 1.09 -3.17 13.20
C THR A 108 2.09 -3.12 14.35
N PHE A 109 2.34 -1.93 14.91
CA PHE A 109 3.23 -1.76 16.07
C PHE A 109 2.73 -2.52 17.30
N ILE A 110 1.44 -2.43 17.63
CA ILE A 110 0.83 -3.19 18.73
C ILE A 110 0.96 -4.70 18.47
N GLY A 111 0.67 -5.15 17.25
CA GLY A 111 0.84 -6.55 16.84
C GLY A 111 2.27 -7.04 17.10
N PHE A 112 3.27 -6.26 16.73
CA PHE A 112 4.66 -6.63 16.93
C PHE A 112 5.08 -6.62 18.42
N ILE A 113 4.56 -5.71 19.25
CA ILE A 113 4.79 -5.74 20.70
C ILE A 113 4.22 -7.01 21.31
N ILE A 114 3.00 -7.40 20.94
CA ILE A 114 2.37 -8.64 21.41
C ILE A 114 3.19 -9.85 20.97
N LEU A 115 3.62 -9.87 19.70
CA LEU A 115 4.46 -10.93 19.17
C LEU A 115 5.78 -11.05 19.94
N ALA A 116 6.47 -9.92 20.17
CA ALA A 116 7.75 -9.88 20.89
C ALA A 116 7.64 -10.33 22.35
N ARG A 117 6.45 -10.25 22.95
CA ARG A 117 6.18 -10.70 24.32
C ARG A 117 5.39 -12.00 24.40
N ALA A 118 5.24 -12.69 23.28
CA ALA A 118 4.48 -13.91 23.25
C ALA A 118 5.10 -14.98 24.16
N SER A 119 4.34 -15.44 25.13
CA SER A 119 4.65 -16.54 26.05
C SER A 119 3.80 -17.78 25.81
N ALA A 120 2.88 -17.71 24.86
CA ALA A 120 1.99 -18.80 24.47
C ALA A 120 1.52 -18.63 23.01
N LEU A 121 1.19 -19.75 22.36
CA LEU A 121 0.77 -19.79 20.98
C LEU A 121 -0.42 -18.88 20.66
N TRP A 122 -1.41 -18.78 21.58
CA TRP A 122 -2.56 -17.92 21.38
C TRP A 122 -2.20 -16.43 21.28
N MET A 123 -1.12 -15.98 21.93
CA MET A 123 -0.66 -14.60 21.82
C MET A 123 -0.11 -14.31 20.42
N ILE A 124 0.53 -15.30 19.80
CA ILE A 124 0.99 -15.17 18.41
C ILE A 124 -0.22 -15.03 17.49
N TYR A 125 -1.26 -15.84 17.66
CA TYR A 125 -2.52 -15.68 16.91
C TYR A 125 -3.14 -14.29 17.10
N LEU A 126 -3.20 -13.83 18.35
CA LEU A 126 -3.72 -12.50 18.67
C LEU A 126 -2.92 -11.39 17.95
N SER A 127 -1.60 -11.49 17.95
CA SER A 127 -0.75 -10.54 17.23
C SER A 127 -1.06 -10.52 15.73
N ARG A 128 -1.28 -11.69 15.12
CA ARG A 128 -1.60 -11.82 13.69
C ARG A 128 -2.99 -11.28 13.37
N ILE A 129 -3.97 -11.46 14.25
CA ILE A 129 -5.31 -10.90 14.09
C ILE A 129 -5.27 -9.37 14.14
N ILE A 130 -4.58 -8.79 15.13
CA ILE A 130 -4.48 -7.34 15.28
C ILE A 130 -3.75 -6.73 14.08
N ASP A 131 -2.58 -7.27 13.75
CA ASP A 131 -1.78 -6.81 12.62
C ASP A 131 -2.54 -6.93 11.28
N GLY A 132 -3.14 -8.09 11.00
CA GLY A 132 -3.95 -8.32 9.82
C GLY A 132 -5.19 -7.43 9.73
N SER A 133 -5.86 -7.19 10.87
CA SER A 133 -7.06 -6.32 10.93
C SER A 133 -6.75 -4.84 10.69
N THR A 134 -5.50 -4.44 10.84
CA THR A 134 -5.03 -3.08 10.56
C THR A 134 -4.16 -2.98 9.32
N ALA A 135 -3.92 -4.08 8.62
CA ALA A 135 -3.03 -4.18 7.46
C ALA A 135 -3.65 -3.55 6.19
N GLY A 136 -3.70 -2.23 6.16
CA GLY A 136 -4.14 -1.43 5.01
C GLY A 136 -3.03 -0.62 4.34
N ASN A 137 -1.81 -0.66 4.86
CA ASN A 137 -0.73 0.26 4.49
C ASN A 137 -0.40 0.24 3.00
N LEU A 138 -0.33 -0.93 2.37
CA LEU A 138 -0.02 -1.03 0.94
C LEU A 138 -1.12 -0.42 0.07
N SER A 139 -2.38 -0.74 0.34
CA SER A 139 -3.53 -0.19 -0.41
C SER A 139 -3.64 1.32 -0.20
N LEU A 140 -3.45 1.79 1.04
CA LEU A 140 -3.45 3.22 1.39
C LEU A 140 -2.27 3.96 0.73
N ALA A 141 -1.09 3.36 0.68
CA ALA A 141 0.08 3.91 0.02
C ALA A 141 -0.15 4.06 -1.49
N GLN A 142 -0.72 3.05 -2.13
CA GLN A 142 -1.08 3.09 -3.54
C GLN A 142 -2.12 4.17 -3.82
N ALA A 143 -3.18 4.26 -3.01
CA ALA A 143 -4.18 5.28 -3.13
C ALA A 143 -3.59 6.69 -2.91
N TYR A 144 -2.73 6.86 -1.90
CA TYR A 144 -2.06 8.14 -1.66
C TYR A 144 -1.19 8.58 -2.84
N ILE A 145 -0.44 7.66 -3.45
CA ILE A 145 0.36 7.94 -4.66
C ILE A 145 -0.57 8.33 -5.81
N ALA A 146 -1.66 7.58 -6.02
CA ALA A 146 -2.61 7.87 -7.09
C ALA A 146 -3.28 9.24 -6.94
N ASP A 147 -3.64 9.62 -5.71
CA ASP A 147 -4.30 10.89 -5.41
C ASP A 147 -3.35 12.11 -5.52
N ASN A 148 -2.04 11.90 -5.32
CA ASN A 148 -1.04 12.99 -5.25
C ASN A 148 -0.05 12.98 -6.43
N THR A 149 -0.34 12.23 -7.51
CA THR A 149 0.59 12.11 -8.65
C THR A 149 -0.18 12.23 -9.95
N ALA A 150 0.32 13.05 -10.87
CA ALA A 150 -0.21 13.16 -12.22
C ALA A 150 -0.18 11.79 -12.94
N PRO A 151 -1.17 11.49 -13.80
CA PRO A 151 -1.30 10.18 -14.46
C PRO A 151 0.00 9.71 -15.14
N GLU A 152 0.74 10.62 -15.77
CA GLU A 152 1.98 10.36 -16.50
C GLU A 152 3.11 9.86 -15.60
N ASP A 153 3.14 10.33 -14.34
CA ASP A 153 4.19 10.01 -13.36
C ASP A 153 3.84 8.85 -12.44
N ARG A 154 2.58 8.38 -12.45
CA ARG A 154 2.10 7.33 -11.53
C ARG A 154 2.94 6.06 -11.62
N ALA A 155 3.23 5.58 -12.84
CA ALA A 155 4.03 4.37 -13.04
C ALA A 155 5.41 4.47 -12.37
N LYS A 156 6.08 5.63 -12.50
CA LYS A 156 7.37 5.90 -11.88
C LYS A 156 7.27 5.93 -10.35
N LYS A 157 6.21 6.53 -9.81
CA LYS A 157 5.99 6.63 -8.35
C LYS A 157 5.58 5.29 -7.74
N PHE A 158 4.80 4.47 -8.43
CA PHE A 158 4.54 3.08 -8.02
C PHE A 158 5.81 2.22 -8.01
N GLY A 159 6.80 2.54 -8.82
CA GLY A 159 8.11 1.92 -8.78
C GLY A 159 8.81 2.03 -7.41
N LEU A 160 8.52 3.08 -6.61
CA LEU A 160 9.02 3.21 -5.24
C LEU A 160 8.52 2.07 -4.34
N ILE A 161 7.26 1.65 -4.51
CA ILE A 161 6.71 0.49 -3.79
C ILE A 161 7.50 -0.77 -4.18
N GLY A 162 7.77 -0.95 -5.48
CA GLY A 162 8.59 -2.06 -5.97
C GLY A 162 10.01 -2.08 -5.36
N ILE A 163 10.64 -0.91 -5.22
CA ILE A 163 11.94 -0.77 -4.57
C ILE A 163 11.85 -1.15 -3.08
N ALA A 164 10.81 -0.72 -2.36
CA ALA A 164 10.60 -1.09 -0.95
C ALA A 164 10.45 -2.61 -0.80
N PHE A 165 9.69 -3.27 -1.68
CA PHE A 165 9.58 -4.73 -1.72
C PHE A 165 10.92 -5.40 -2.03
N GLY A 166 11.64 -4.93 -3.05
CA GLY A 166 12.96 -5.47 -3.42
C GLY A 166 13.94 -5.40 -2.26
N LEU A 167 14.03 -4.24 -1.59
CA LEU A 167 14.90 -4.07 -0.42
C LEU A 167 14.47 -4.95 0.76
N GLY A 168 13.16 -5.01 1.05
CA GLY A 168 12.63 -5.83 2.15
C GLY A 168 12.92 -7.32 1.94
N PHE A 169 12.64 -7.86 0.78
CA PHE A 169 12.89 -9.27 0.45
C PHE A 169 14.37 -9.62 0.32
N PHE A 170 15.21 -8.68 -0.04
CA PHE A 170 16.66 -8.90 -0.09
C PHE A 170 17.30 -8.88 1.30
N ILE A 171 16.97 -7.88 2.11
CA ILE A 171 17.61 -7.65 3.41
C ILE A 171 16.94 -8.50 4.51
N GLY A 172 15.61 -8.66 4.48
CA GLY A 172 14.87 -9.38 5.52
C GLY A 172 15.41 -10.77 5.82
N PRO A 173 15.49 -11.68 4.83
CA PRO A 173 16.07 -13.01 5.02
C PRO A 173 17.54 -13.00 5.42
N SER A 174 18.32 -11.99 5.00
CA SER A 174 19.74 -11.87 5.35
C SER A 174 19.98 -11.53 6.82
N ILE A 175 18.97 -10.98 7.51
CA ILE A 175 19.03 -10.69 8.95
C ILE A 175 18.60 -11.89 9.79
N THR A 176 17.69 -12.71 9.27
CA THR A 176 17.11 -13.86 9.99
C THR A 176 17.79 -15.19 9.70
N GLY A 177 18.62 -15.30 8.66
CA GLY A 177 19.41 -16.48 8.30
C GLY A 177 20.81 -16.35 8.79
#